data_82980b924bf51dcd7d2e6972ab31a7a7
#
_entry.id   82980b924bf51dcd7d2e6972ab31a7a7
#
_cell.length_a   1.000
_cell.length_b   1.000
_cell.length_c   1.000
_cell.angle_alpha   90.00
_cell.angle_beta   90.00
_cell.angle_gamma   90.00
#
_symmetry.space_group_name_H-M   'P 1'
#
loop_
_entity.id
_entity.type
_entity.pdbx_description
1 polymer ?
#
loop_
_entity_poly.entity_id
_entity_poly.type
_entity_poly.pdbx_seq_one_letter_code
_entity_poly.pdbx_strand_id
1 'polypeptide(L)'
;MTTSVIKPASSLGFGDRLYTAMRTYGPVCVGIDPHAGLLKEWGLDDDANGVREFSLRVIEALGGRVAAFKPQAAFFERHGSRGVAVLEEVIAACREVGTLCIVDAKRGDIGSTMDGYAHAFLSDSSPLAGDAVTLSPYLGVGS
;
A
#
# COMPACT_ATOMS: atom_id res chain seq x y z
N MET A 1 -38.33 -10.48 12.73
CA MET A 1 -37.72 -10.35 11.40
C MET A 1 -36.59 -9.31 11.48
N THR A 2 -35.35 -9.76 11.61
CA THR A 2 -34.19 -8.89 11.71
C THR A 2 -33.78 -8.55 10.29
N THR A 3 -34.06 -7.33 9.86
CA THR A 3 -33.64 -6.82 8.56
C THR A 3 -32.12 -6.63 8.62
N SER A 4 -31.37 -7.55 7.99
CA SER A 4 -29.94 -7.42 7.79
C SER A 4 -29.70 -6.20 6.88
N VAL A 5 -29.26 -5.10 7.46
CA VAL A 5 -28.81 -3.93 6.70
C VAL A 5 -27.48 -4.31 6.06
N ILE A 6 -27.52 -4.59 4.76
CA ILE A 6 -26.28 -4.78 3.96
C ILE A 6 -25.60 -3.41 3.90
N LYS A 7 -24.51 -3.27 4.63
CA LYS A 7 -23.65 -2.08 4.55
C LYS A 7 -23.09 -1.94 3.13
N PRO A 8 -23.08 -0.74 2.53
CA PRO A 8 -22.44 -0.54 1.23
C PRO A 8 -20.95 -0.91 1.31
N ALA A 9 -20.38 -1.37 0.18
CA ALA A 9 -18.99 -1.87 0.11
C ALA A 9 -17.94 -0.88 0.65
N SER A 10 -18.21 0.43 0.57
CA SER A 10 -17.38 1.50 1.15
C SER A 10 -17.41 1.57 2.69
N SER A 11 -18.27 0.79 3.35
CA SER A 11 -18.40 0.75 4.82
C SER A 11 -17.81 -0.52 5.44
N LEU A 12 -17.24 -1.42 4.64
CA LEU A 12 -16.59 -2.64 5.15
C LEU A 12 -15.19 -2.31 5.69
N GLY A 13 -14.83 -2.87 6.83
CA GLY A 13 -13.48 -2.80 7.38
C GLY A 13 -12.44 -3.44 6.45
N PHE A 14 -11.18 -3.08 6.64
CA PHE A 14 -10.08 -3.64 5.84
C PHE A 14 -10.05 -5.18 5.89
N GLY A 15 -10.27 -5.78 7.05
CA GLY A 15 -10.29 -7.25 7.23
C GLY A 15 -11.33 -7.93 6.36
N ASP A 16 -12.55 -7.38 6.27
CA ASP A 16 -13.62 -7.93 5.44
C ASP A 16 -13.28 -7.80 3.94
N ARG A 17 -12.70 -6.67 3.55
CA ARG A 17 -12.26 -6.44 2.16
C ARG A 17 -11.12 -7.39 1.78
N LEU A 18 -10.14 -7.58 2.67
CA LEU A 18 -9.05 -8.52 2.46
C LEU A 18 -9.55 -9.96 2.37
N TYR A 19 -10.43 -10.38 3.27
CA TYR A 19 -11.04 -11.70 3.22
C TYR A 19 -11.76 -11.94 1.88
N THR A 20 -12.53 -10.98 1.43
CA THR A 20 -13.22 -11.05 0.13
C THR A 20 -12.24 -11.15 -1.03
N ALA A 21 -11.19 -10.34 -1.04
CA ALA A 21 -10.16 -10.38 -2.07
C ALA A 21 -9.43 -11.74 -2.09
N MET A 22 -9.08 -12.28 -0.93
CA MET A 22 -8.45 -13.60 -0.82
C MET A 22 -9.35 -14.73 -1.34
N ARG A 23 -10.65 -14.64 -1.12
CA ARG A 23 -11.63 -15.62 -1.65
C ARG A 23 -11.78 -15.52 -3.16
N THR A 24 -11.65 -14.33 -3.71
CA THR A 24 -11.83 -14.06 -5.16
C THR A 24 -10.57 -14.36 -5.96
N TYR A 25 -9.40 -13.93 -5.47
CA TYR A 25 -8.15 -13.94 -6.22
C TYR A 25 -7.08 -14.90 -5.65
N GLY A 26 -7.40 -15.59 -4.54
CA GLY A 26 -6.42 -16.38 -3.81
C GLY A 26 -5.63 -15.54 -2.79
N PRO A 27 -4.91 -16.21 -1.85
CA PRO A 27 -4.26 -15.54 -0.70
C PRO A 27 -2.88 -14.96 -1.01
N VAL A 28 -2.66 -14.43 -2.22
CA VAL A 28 -1.35 -13.89 -2.61
C VAL A 28 -1.31 -12.38 -2.34
N CYS A 29 -0.31 -11.96 -1.58
CA CYS A 29 0.09 -10.57 -1.43
C CYS A 29 1.43 -10.35 -2.13
N VAL A 30 1.46 -9.47 -3.11
CA VAL A 30 2.67 -9.21 -3.91
C VAL A 30 3.43 -8.03 -3.33
N GLY A 31 4.69 -8.24 -2.93
CA GLY A 31 5.62 -7.17 -2.55
C GLY A 31 6.05 -6.35 -3.77
N ILE A 32 6.08 -5.03 -3.62
CA ILE A 32 6.69 -4.11 -4.58
C ILE A 32 7.92 -3.52 -3.90
N ASP A 33 9.05 -4.18 -4.12
CA ASP A 33 10.31 -3.95 -3.41
C ASP A 33 11.42 -3.61 -4.42
N PRO A 34 11.40 -2.43 -5.07
CA PRO A 34 12.31 -2.06 -6.16
C PRO A 34 13.72 -1.72 -5.65
N HIS A 35 14.44 -2.71 -5.13
CA HIS A 35 15.84 -2.55 -4.74
C HIS A 35 16.78 -2.51 -5.95
N ALA A 36 17.96 -1.90 -5.79
CA ALA A 36 18.90 -1.65 -6.88
C ALA A 36 19.26 -2.89 -7.72
N GLY A 37 19.44 -4.05 -7.08
CA GLY A 37 19.73 -5.30 -7.78
C GLY A 37 18.61 -5.73 -8.73
N LEU A 38 17.37 -5.62 -8.27
CA LEU A 38 16.20 -5.99 -9.07
C LEU A 38 15.95 -5.01 -10.23
N LEU A 39 16.14 -3.70 -9.99
CA LEU A 39 16.07 -2.70 -11.06
C LEU A 39 17.09 -3.00 -12.16
N LYS A 40 18.33 -3.32 -11.77
CA LYS A 40 19.38 -3.69 -12.71
C LYS A 40 19.04 -4.94 -13.53
N GLU A 41 18.51 -5.97 -12.90
CA GLU A 41 18.06 -7.20 -13.59
C GLU A 41 16.97 -6.92 -14.61
N TRP A 42 16.12 -5.91 -14.35
CA TRP A 42 15.07 -5.48 -15.26
C TRP A 42 15.54 -4.46 -16.32
N GLY A 43 16.83 -4.10 -16.32
CA GLY A 43 17.41 -3.11 -17.24
C GLY A 43 16.94 -1.68 -16.95
N LEU A 44 16.61 -1.39 -15.69
CA LEU A 44 16.14 -0.09 -15.23
C LEU A 44 17.24 0.62 -14.43
N ASP A 45 17.23 1.95 -14.48
CA ASP A 45 18.14 2.78 -13.69
C ASP A 45 17.74 2.76 -12.20
N ASP A 46 18.73 2.90 -11.32
CA ASP A 46 18.52 2.97 -9.88
C ASP A 46 18.19 4.41 -9.45
N ASP A 47 17.07 4.89 -9.93
CA ASP A 47 16.50 6.20 -9.64
C ASP A 47 14.98 6.16 -9.48
N ALA A 48 14.36 7.31 -9.22
CA ALA A 48 12.91 7.40 -9.05
C ALA A 48 12.13 6.94 -10.30
N ASN A 49 12.67 7.15 -11.51
CA ASN A 49 12.01 6.71 -12.75
C ASN A 49 12.04 5.19 -12.89
N GLY A 50 13.19 4.57 -12.59
CA GLY A 50 13.32 3.10 -12.60
C GLY A 50 12.40 2.46 -11.55
N VAL A 51 12.34 3.01 -10.33
CA VAL A 51 11.40 2.58 -9.29
C VAL A 51 9.95 2.69 -9.76
N ARG A 52 9.60 3.80 -10.41
CA ARG A 52 8.27 4.03 -10.98
C ARG A 52 7.93 2.98 -12.04
N GLU A 53 8.79 2.81 -13.03
CA GLU A 53 8.55 1.90 -14.15
C GLU A 53 8.42 0.46 -13.68
N PHE A 54 9.30 -0.01 -12.80
CA PHE A 54 9.21 -1.32 -12.17
C PHE A 54 7.85 -1.52 -11.48
N SER A 55 7.49 -0.59 -10.60
CA SER A 55 6.30 -0.72 -9.76
C SER A 55 5.01 -0.73 -10.59
N LEU A 56 4.89 0.16 -11.56
CA LEU A 56 3.70 0.24 -12.42
C LEU A 56 3.57 -0.99 -13.33
N ARG A 57 4.67 -1.53 -13.85
CA ARG A 57 4.64 -2.79 -14.63
C ARG A 57 4.15 -3.98 -13.79
N VAL A 58 4.56 -4.07 -12.53
CA VAL A 58 4.06 -5.12 -11.61
C VAL A 58 2.56 -4.98 -11.39
N ILE A 59 2.08 -3.75 -11.15
CA ILE A 59 0.65 -3.49 -10.93
C ILE A 59 -0.16 -3.78 -12.20
N GLU A 60 0.30 -3.35 -13.36
CA GLU A 60 -0.34 -3.63 -14.65
C GLU A 60 -0.47 -5.14 -14.90
N ALA A 61 0.59 -5.89 -14.64
CA ALA A 61 0.62 -7.33 -14.87
C ALA A 61 -0.29 -8.13 -13.92
N LEU A 62 -0.41 -7.71 -12.66
CA LEU A 62 -1.04 -8.50 -11.60
C LEU A 62 -2.29 -7.85 -10.99
N GLY A 63 -2.60 -6.61 -11.35
CA GLY A 63 -3.80 -5.92 -10.86
C GLY A 63 -5.07 -6.68 -11.19
N GLY A 64 -5.99 -6.77 -10.21
CA GLY A 64 -7.22 -7.55 -10.35
C GLY A 64 -7.02 -9.07 -10.38
N ARG A 65 -5.81 -9.58 -10.08
CA ARG A 65 -5.48 -11.01 -10.11
C ARG A 65 -4.90 -11.52 -8.79
N VAL A 66 -4.60 -10.63 -7.85
CA VAL A 66 -4.03 -10.94 -6.52
C VAL A 66 -4.83 -10.23 -5.44
N ALA A 67 -4.77 -10.72 -4.20
CA ALA A 67 -5.53 -10.15 -3.09
C ALA A 67 -5.05 -8.74 -2.71
N ALA A 68 -3.74 -8.52 -2.71
CA ALA A 68 -3.16 -7.23 -2.31
C ALA A 68 -1.78 -7.03 -2.93
N PHE A 69 -1.39 -5.75 -3.07
CA PHE A 69 -0.02 -5.29 -3.21
C PHE A 69 0.51 -4.72 -1.89
N LYS A 70 1.80 -4.87 -1.66
CA LYS A 70 2.48 -4.32 -0.49
C LYS A 70 3.75 -3.57 -0.92
N PRO A 71 3.64 -2.30 -1.34
CA PRO A 71 4.81 -1.49 -1.62
C PRO A 71 5.61 -1.21 -0.34
N GLN A 72 6.92 -1.46 -0.40
CA GLN A 72 7.85 -1.21 0.69
C GLN A 72 8.37 0.22 0.63
N ALA A 73 7.89 1.08 1.54
CA ALA A 73 8.16 2.52 1.53
C ALA A 73 9.66 2.87 1.49
N ALA A 74 10.52 2.10 2.15
CA ALA A 74 11.95 2.35 2.19
C ALA A 74 12.61 2.45 0.80
N PHE A 75 12.17 1.67 -0.18
CA PHE A 75 12.73 1.70 -1.53
C PHE A 75 12.31 2.92 -2.35
N PHE A 76 11.26 3.58 -1.94
CA PHE A 76 10.81 4.85 -2.50
C PHE A 76 11.46 6.02 -1.75
N GLU A 77 11.44 5.99 -0.42
CA GLU A 77 11.97 7.05 0.44
C GLU A 77 13.47 7.32 0.22
N ARG A 78 14.26 6.29 -0.13
CA ARG A 78 15.69 6.45 -0.42
C ARG A 78 15.97 7.37 -1.62
N HIS A 79 15.00 7.65 -2.47
CA HIS A 79 15.09 8.60 -3.58
C HIS A 79 14.51 9.99 -3.23
N GLY A 80 14.28 10.27 -1.94
CA GLY A 80 13.77 11.55 -1.45
C GLY A 80 12.35 11.85 -1.95
N SER A 81 12.06 13.13 -2.12
CA SER A 81 10.72 13.59 -2.52
C SER A 81 10.23 12.99 -3.85
N ARG A 82 11.15 12.75 -4.80
CA ARG A 82 10.82 12.14 -6.08
C ARG A 82 10.35 10.69 -5.91
N GLY A 83 11.02 9.92 -5.04
CA GLY A 83 10.60 8.56 -4.73
C GLY A 83 9.29 8.53 -3.95
N VAL A 84 9.07 9.44 -3.02
CA VAL A 84 7.79 9.55 -2.30
C VAL A 84 6.65 9.88 -3.26
N ALA A 85 6.86 10.78 -4.23
CA ALA A 85 5.87 11.06 -5.27
C ALA A 85 5.53 9.79 -6.10
N VAL A 86 6.53 8.95 -6.39
CA VAL A 86 6.29 7.66 -7.05
C VAL A 86 5.46 6.73 -6.16
N LEU A 87 5.68 6.70 -4.84
CA LEU A 87 4.85 5.91 -3.93
C LEU A 87 3.38 6.35 -3.97
N GLU A 88 3.11 7.66 -4.05
CA GLU A 88 1.75 8.18 -4.22
C GLU A 88 1.11 7.67 -5.53
N GLU A 89 1.85 7.68 -6.65
CA GLU A 89 1.38 7.13 -7.92
C GLU A 89 1.09 5.62 -7.83
N VAL A 90 1.95 4.87 -7.16
CA VAL A 90 1.80 3.41 -6.96
C VAL A 90 0.52 3.10 -6.15
N ILE A 91 0.26 3.85 -5.08
CA ILE A 91 -0.96 3.70 -4.28
C ILE A 91 -2.20 4.01 -5.13
N ALA A 92 -2.17 5.09 -5.91
CA ALA A 92 -3.25 5.44 -6.82
C ALA A 92 -3.49 4.35 -7.88
N ALA A 93 -2.43 3.82 -8.49
CA ALA A 93 -2.51 2.75 -9.48
C ALA A 93 -3.12 1.45 -8.89
N CYS A 94 -2.78 1.08 -7.67
CA CYS A 94 -3.40 -0.06 -6.98
C CYS A 94 -4.93 0.13 -6.85
N ARG A 95 -5.36 1.35 -6.51
CA ARG A 95 -6.78 1.70 -6.39
C ARG A 95 -7.49 1.63 -7.74
N GLU A 96 -6.87 2.13 -8.80
CA GLU A 96 -7.42 2.12 -10.17
C GLU A 96 -7.65 0.68 -10.69
N VAL A 97 -6.74 -0.24 -10.39
CA VAL A 97 -6.92 -1.65 -10.79
C VAL A 97 -7.80 -2.45 -9.80
N GLY A 98 -8.31 -1.82 -8.75
CA GLY A 98 -9.19 -2.44 -7.76
C GLY A 98 -8.52 -3.48 -6.87
N THR A 99 -7.21 -3.43 -6.68
CA THR A 99 -6.45 -4.33 -5.81
C THR A 99 -6.05 -3.61 -4.52
N LEU A 100 -6.20 -4.26 -3.37
CA LEU A 100 -5.87 -3.69 -2.08
C LEU A 100 -4.39 -3.31 -1.99
N CYS A 101 -4.10 -2.17 -1.36
CA CYS A 101 -2.76 -1.66 -1.15
C CYS A 101 -2.43 -1.58 0.34
N ILE A 102 -1.43 -2.34 0.79
CA ILE A 102 -0.89 -2.31 2.16
C ILE A 102 0.43 -1.54 2.09
N VAL A 103 0.47 -0.31 2.58
CA VAL A 103 1.70 0.49 2.59
C VAL A 103 2.63 -0.01 3.69
N ASP A 104 3.76 -0.60 3.31
CA ASP A 104 4.71 -1.17 4.28
C ASP A 104 5.70 -0.09 4.76
N ALA A 105 5.22 0.80 5.64
CA ALA A 105 5.92 1.98 6.11
C ALA A 105 6.53 1.83 7.52
N LYS A 106 6.04 0.86 8.30
CA LYS A 106 6.55 0.55 9.66
C LYS A 106 6.62 1.78 10.55
N ARG A 107 5.57 2.61 10.52
CA ARG A 107 5.48 3.80 11.38
C ARG A 107 5.05 3.42 12.79
N GLY A 108 5.27 4.31 13.73
CA GLY A 108 4.84 4.16 15.11
C GLY A 108 5.39 5.30 15.94
N ASP A 109 4.53 5.90 16.77
CA ASP A 109 4.87 6.97 17.71
C ASP A 109 3.75 7.10 18.75
N ILE A 110 3.78 8.17 19.55
CA ILE A 110 2.78 8.50 20.55
C ILE A 110 2.15 9.88 20.27
N GLY A 111 0.93 10.08 20.77
CA GLY A 111 0.25 11.38 20.78
C GLY A 111 0.13 12.00 19.38
N SER A 112 0.36 13.30 19.30
CA SER A 112 0.21 14.09 18.06
C SER A 112 1.13 13.65 16.92
N THR A 113 2.27 13.02 17.23
CA THR A 113 3.15 12.46 16.20
C THR A 113 2.51 11.24 15.56
N MET A 114 1.91 10.36 16.35
CA MET A 114 1.15 9.23 15.81
C MET A 114 -0.07 9.69 15.00
N ASP A 115 -0.77 10.73 15.46
CA ASP A 115 -1.86 11.36 14.71
C ASP A 115 -1.38 11.85 13.31
N GLY A 116 -0.17 12.42 13.24
CA GLY A 116 0.46 12.82 11.99
C GLY A 116 0.68 11.65 11.05
N TYR A 117 1.19 10.52 11.55
CA TYR A 117 1.34 9.30 10.76
C TYR A 117 0.00 8.71 10.32
N ALA A 118 -0.97 8.67 11.22
CA ALA A 118 -2.32 8.20 10.90
C ALA A 118 -2.96 9.05 9.80
N HIS A 119 -2.84 10.37 9.89
CA HIS A 119 -3.33 11.27 8.84
C HIS A 119 -2.63 11.01 7.51
N ALA A 120 -1.30 10.85 7.50
CA ALA A 120 -0.54 10.63 6.27
C ALA A 120 -0.89 9.32 5.57
N PHE A 121 -1.09 8.22 6.32
CA PHE A 121 -1.20 6.89 5.73
C PHE A 121 -2.62 6.28 5.76
N LEU A 122 -3.57 6.88 6.48
CA LEU A 122 -4.92 6.34 6.66
C LEU A 122 -6.05 7.35 6.33
N SER A 123 -5.74 8.64 6.15
CA SER A 123 -6.76 9.64 5.79
C SER A 123 -7.09 9.55 4.30
N ASP A 124 -8.38 9.50 3.95
CA ASP A 124 -8.85 9.48 2.56
C ASP A 124 -8.37 10.71 1.74
N SER A 125 -8.02 11.81 2.42
CA SER A 125 -7.49 13.02 1.79
C SER A 125 -5.99 12.95 1.49
N SER A 126 -5.28 11.96 2.01
CA SER A 126 -3.84 11.82 1.82
C SER A 126 -3.49 10.97 0.60
N PRO A 127 -2.58 11.43 -0.27
CA PRO A 127 -2.12 10.62 -1.41
C PRO A 127 -1.27 9.40 -0.99
N LEU A 128 -0.74 9.38 0.24
CA LEU A 128 -0.01 8.25 0.81
C LEU A 128 -0.92 7.21 1.48
N ALA A 129 -2.24 7.46 1.56
CA ALA A 129 -3.16 6.53 2.18
C ALA A 129 -3.44 5.32 1.29
N GLY A 130 -3.02 4.14 1.75
CA GLY A 130 -3.44 2.85 1.21
C GLY A 130 -4.69 2.32 1.92
N ASP A 131 -4.98 1.04 1.72
CA ASP A 131 -6.06 0.35 2.44
C ASP A 131 -5.65 -0.05 3.86
N ALA A 132 -4.35 -0.19 4.09
CA ALA A 132 -3.73 -0.45 5.39
C ALA A 132 -2.28 0.07 5.40
N VAL A 133 -1.72 0.26 6.60
CA VAL A 133 -0.32 0.60 6.82
C VAL A 133 0.27 -0.35 7.88
N THR A 134 1.52 -0.73 7.72
CA THR A 134 2.23 -1.48 8.77
C THR A 134 2.74 -0.54 9.85
N LEU A 135 2.61 -0.95 11.10
CA LEU A 135 3.05 -0.21 12.28
C LEU A 135 4.18 -0.95 13.00
N SER A 136 5.08 -0.17 13.62
CA SER A 136 6.05 -0.70 14.57
C SER A 136 5.43 -0.73 15.97
N PRO A 137 5.37 -1.89 16.65
CA PRO A 137 4.73 -1.99 17.97
C PRO A 137 5.65 -1.61 19.13
N TYR A 138 6.81 -1.02 18.87
CA TYR A 138 7.83 -0.76 19.89
C TYR A 138 7.32 0.06 21.08
N LEU A 139 6.46 1.05 20.82
CA LEU A 139 5.86 1.89 21.86
C LEU A 139 4.53 1.33 22.42
N GLY A 140 4.11 0.17 21.97
CA GLY A 140 2.88 -0.51 22.39
C GLY A 140 1.72 -0.30 21.42
N VAL A 141 0.76 -1.23 21.46
CA VAL A 141 -0.44 -1.20 20.59
C VAL A 141 -1.38 -0.05 20.93
N GLY A 142 -1.31 0.47 22.16
CA GLY A 142 -2.15 1.57 22.63
C GLY A 142 -1.52 2.96 22.47
N SER A 143 -0.36 3.05 21.82
CA SER A 143 0.34 4.32 21.59
C SER A 143 -0.30 5.14 20.49
#